data_35d391af16be0debf8a19ebb091ccd08
#
_entry.id   35d391af16be0debf8a19ebb091ccd08
#
_cell.length_a   1.000
_cell.length_b   1.000
_cell.length_c   1.000
_cell.angle_alpha   90.00
_cell.angle_beta   90.00
_cell.angle_gamma   90.00
#
_symmetry.space_group_name_H-M   'P 1'
#
loop_
_entity.id
_entity.type
_entity.pdbx_description
1 polymer ?
#
loop_
_entity_poly.entity_id
_entity_poly.type
_entity_poly.pdbx_seq_one_letter_code
_entity_poly.pdbx_strand_id
1 'polypeptide(L)'
;MKIKEFLSPSNAAIDVRARDKAGLLKKLSTRVASALKLSANSVAEEIARRDELGSTGIGGGVSIPHARFREVQRPFGFLARLRQPIDFDAIDGQPVDIVFLLLLPASSQLDQLNALAAVARKLRQPEVLRKLRAAHTAVELFESLASGDTSSGSKLDPER
;
A
#
# COMPACT_ATOMS: atom_id res chain seq x y z
N MET A 1 -7.53 9.44 9.42
CA MET A 1 -8.00 8.68 8.23
C MET A 1 -7.77 7.20 8.46
N LYS A 2 -8.78 6.40 8.18
CA LYS A 2 -8.70 4.96 8.39
C LYS A 2 -8.42 4.23 7.09
N ILE A 3 -7.69 3.13 7.18
CA ILE A 3 -7.33 2.33 6.00
C ILE A 3 -8.55 1.92 5.19
N LYS A 4 -9.65 1.57 5.86
CA LYS A 4 -10.87 1.15 5.19
C LYS A 4 -11.49 2.22 4.29
N GLU A 5 -11.10 3.47 4.48
CA GLU A 5 -11.63 4.55 3.65
C GLU A 5 -11.04 4.51 2.24
N PHE A 6 -9.90 3.85 2.05
CA PHE A 6 -9.26 3.81 0.74
C PHE A 6 -8.72 2.44 0.35
N LEU A 7 -9.06 1.40 1.09
CA LEU A 7 -8.70 0.02 0.74
C LEU A 7 -9.91 -0.87 0.92
N SER A 8 -10.13 -1.77 -0.03
CA SER A 8 -11.22 -2.74 0.05
C SER A 8 -10.67 -4.14 -0.22
N PRO A 9 -11.42 -5.19 0.13
CA PRO A 9 -10.93 -6.57 -0.10
C PRO A 9 -10.63 -6.86 -1.56
N SER A 10 -11.34 -6.22 -2.49
CA SER A 10 -11.10 -6.46 -3.92
C SER A 10 -9.79 -5.84 -4.40
N ASN A 11 -9.18 -5.00 -3.57
CA ASN A 11 -7.90 -4.36 -3.90
C ASN A 11 -6.78 -4.89 -3.02
N ALA A 12 -6.86 -6.17 -2.68
CA ALA A 12 -5.82 -6.88 -1.95
C ALA A 12 -5.52 -8.19 -2.67
N ALA A 13 -4.27 -8.60 -2.71
CA ALA A 13 -3.87 -9.83 -3.39
C ALA A 13 -2.72 -10.51 -2.67
N ILE A 14 -2.77 -11.83 -2.62
CA ILE A 14 -1.67 -12.63 -2.09
C ILE A 14 -0.98 -13.36 -3.24
N ASP A 15 0.18 -13.92 -2.96
CA ASP A 15 0.95 -14.71 -3.93
C ASP A 15 1.23 -13.97 -5.23
N VAL A 16 1.43 -12.67 -5.13
CA VAL A 16 1.74 -11.85 -6.30
C VAL A 16 3.15 -12.17 -6.75
N ARG A 17 3.32 -12.44 -8.04
CA ARG A 17 4.62 -12.80 -8.60
C ARG A 17 5.16 -11.69 -9.47
N ALA A 18 6.44 -11.43 -9.31
CA ALA A 18 7.15 -10.50 -10.18
C ALA A 18 8.64 -10.80 -10.06
N ARG A 19 9.38 -10.48 -11.10
CA ARG A 19 10.81 -10.70 -11.13
C ARG A 19 11.60 -9.65 -10.41
N ASP A 20 11.14 -8.39 -10.53
CA ASP A 20 11.85 -7.25 -10.00
C ASP A 20 10.87 -6.13 -9.68
N LYS A 21 11.41 -5.04 -9.14
CA LYS A 21 10.61 -3.90 -8.74
C LYS A 21 9.85 -3.30 -9.92
N ALA A 22 10.52 -3.11 -11.05
CA ALA A 22 9.87 -2.49 -12.20
C ALA A 22 8.68 -3.32 -12.69
N GLY A 23 8.87 -4.63 -12.78
CA GLY A 23 7.78 -5.52 -13.21
C GLY A 23 6.63 -5.53 -12.23
N LEU A 24 6.93 -5.49 -10.94
CA LEU A 24 5.89 -5.45 -9.93
C LEU A 24 5.09 -4.15 -10.00
N LEU A 25 5.78 -3.02 -10.07
CA LEU A 25 5.10 -1.73 -10.11
C LEU A 25 4.22 -1.62 -11.34
N LYS A 26 4.66 -2.17 -12.46
CA LYS A 26 3.84 -2.17 -13.66
C LYS A 26 2.61 -3.03 -13.50
N LYS A 27 2.77 -4.20 -12.91
CA LYS A 27 1.64 -5.12 -12.66
C LYS A 27 0.60 -4.48 -11.76
N LEU A 28 1.03 -3.88 -10.65
CA LEU A 28 0.11 -3.25 -9.72
C LEU A 28 -0.54 -2.00 -10.31
N SER A 29 0.23 -1.24 -11.10
CA SER A 29 -0.31 -0.04 -11.76
C SER A 29 -1.42 -0.42 -12.72
N THR A 30 -1.27 -1.54 -13.43
CA THR A 30 -2.31 -2.01 -14.33
C THR A 30 -3.59 -2.34 -13.56
N ARG A 31 -3.44 -2.98 -12.40
CA ARG A 31 -4.60 -3.34 -11.57
C ARG A 31 -5.36 -2.12 -11.08
N VAL A 32 -4.63 -1.12 -10.53
CA VAL A 32 -5.31 0.06 -10.01
C VAL A 32 -5.85 0.95 -11.11
N ALA A 33 -5.16 1.03 -12.24
CA ALA A 33 -5.65 1.81 -13.38
C ALA A 33 -6.97 1.26 -13.89
N SER A 34 -7.09 -0.05 -13.95
CA SER A 34 -8.33 -0.69 -14.36
C SER A 34 -9.46 -0.35 -13.40
N ALA A 35 -9.20 -0.41 -12.10
CA ALA A 35 -10.21 -0.12 -11.09
C ALA A 35 -10.69 1.33 -11.15
N LEU A 36 -9.80 2.26 -11.47
CA LEU A 36 -10.11 3.69 -11.49
C LEU A 36 -10.38 4.22 -12.90
N LYS A 37 -10.31 3.36 -13.90
CA LYS A 37 -10.49 3.75 -15.31
C LYS A 37 -9.48 4.80 -15.75
N LEU A 38 -8.24 4.59 -15.34
CA LEU A 38 -7.14 5.46 -15.73
C LEU A 38 -6.23 4.74 -16.73
N SER A 39 -5.32 5.49 -17.35
CA SER A 39 -4.32 4.89 -18.23
C SER A 39 -3.29 4.14 -17.42
N ALA A 40 -3.11 2.85 -17.68
CA ALA A 40 -2.12 2.05 -16.97
C ALA A 40 -0.72 2.60 -17.16
N ASN A 41 -0.40 3.07 -18.36
CA ASN A 41 0.92 3.64 -18.63
C ASN A 41 1.16 4.92 -17.83
N SER A 42 0.14 5.77 -17.73
CA SER A 42 0.26 7.01 -16.97
C SER A 42 0.48 6.73 -15.50
N VAL A 43 -0.25 5.77 -14.94
CA VAL A 43 -0.08 5.40 -13.54
C VAL A 43 1.32 4.85 -13.32
N ALA A 44 1.76 3.93 -14.18
CA ALA A 44 3.07 3.31 -14.03
C ALA A 44 4.19 4.35 -14.12
N GLU A 45 4.06 5.31 -15.03
CA GLU A 45 5.08 6.34 -15.21
C GLU A 45 5.19 7.25 -13.99
N GLU A 46 4.04 7.64 -13.43
CA GLU A 46 4.07 8.51 -12.24
C GLU A 46 4.65 7.79 -11.03
N ILE A 47 4.28 6.54 -10.84
CA ILE A 47 4.82 5.74 -9.74
C ILE A 47 6.33 5.59 -9.90
N ALA A 48 6.79 5.27 -11.11
CA ALA A 48 8.22 5.10 -11.38
C ALA A 48 8.98 6.40 -11.18
N ARG A 49 8.39 7.53 -11.60
CA ARG A 49 9.04 8.83 -11.44
C ARG A 49 9.24 9.17 -9.96
N ARG A 50 8.22 8.89 -9.14
CA ARG A 50 8.35 9.11 -7.70
C ARG A 50 9.43 8.22 -7.10
N ASP A 51 9.48 6.97 -7.53
CA ASP A 51 10.45 6.02 -7.00
C ASP A 51 11.89 6.42 -7.34
N GLU A 52 12.09 7.06 -8.48
CA GLU A 52 13.41 7.54 -8.87
C GLU A 52 13.94 8.62 -7.94
N LEU A 53 13.06 9.35 -7.28
CA LEU A 53 13.45 10.41 -6.35
C LEU A 53 13.96 9.85 -5.03
N GLY A 54 13.65 8.60 -4.76
CA GLY A 54 14.08 7.93 -3.54
C GLY A 54 13.24 6.68 -3.31
N SER A 55 13.86 5.65 -2.79
CA SER A 55 13.19 4.38 -2.57
C SER A 55 11.98 4.54 -1.66
N THR A 56 10.92 3.80 -1.95
CA THR A 56 9.73 3.74 -1.10
C THR A 56 9.75 2.51 -0.19
N GLY A 57 10.86 1.79 -0.15
CA GLY A 57 11.06 0.70 0.83
C GLY A 57 11.36 1.30 2.19
N ILE A 58 10.51 1.04 3.16
CA ILE A 58 10.61 1.67 4.48
C ILE A 58 11.26 0.78 5.53
N GLY A 59 11.75 -0.38 5.13
CA GLY A 59 12.35 -1.33 6.05
C GLY A 59 11.36 -2.37 6.51
N GLY A 60 11.87 -3.44 7.11
CA GLY A 60 11.02 -4.53 7.58
C GLY A 60 10.34 -5.32 6.48
N GLY A 61 10.84 -5.24 5.24
CA GLY A 61 10.25 -5.96 4.13
C GLY A 61 9.02 -5.25 3.54
N VAL A 62 8.87 -3.95 3.77
CA VAL A 62 7.67 -3.19 3.36
C VAL A 62 8.03 -2.06 2.42
N SER A 63 7.18 -1.83 1.42
CA SER A 63 7.32 -0.67 0.55
C SER A 63 5.95 -0.02 0.34
N ILE A 64 5.93 1.32 0.25
CA ILE A 64 4.71 2.08 0.01
C ILE A 64 4.90 2.95 -1.24
N PRO A 65 4.87 2.34 -2.44
CA PRO A 65 4.96 3.14 -3.67
C PRO A 65 3.73 4.04 -3.75
N HIS A 66 3.95 5.31 -4.07
CA HIS A 66 2.83 6.25 -4.11
C HIS A 66 3.14 7.38 -5.07
N ALA A 67 2.08 8.02 -5.56
CA ALA A 67 2.21 9.19 -6.41
C ALA A 67 0.90 9.97 -6.38
N ARG A 68 0.97 11.22 -6.83
CA ARG A 68 -0.18 12.13 -6.85
C ARG A 68 -0.75 12.17 -8.25
N PHE A 69 -2.09 12.20 -8.33
CA PHE A 69 -2.78 12.21 -9.61
C PHE A 69 -3.91 13.23 -9.59
N ARG A 70 -4.04 14.00 -10.65
CA ARG A 70 -5.14 14.95 -10.78
C ARG A 70 -6.47 14.27 -10.91
N GLU A 71 -6.48 13.09 -11.52
CA GLU A 71 -7.71 12.34 -11.80
C GLU A 71 -8.24 11.60 -10.59
N VAL A 72 -7.47 11.57 -9.52
CA VAL A 72 -7.87 10.85 -8.30
C VAL A 72 -8.50 11.84 -7.33
N GLN A 73 -9.74 11.54 -6.91
CA GLN A 73 -10.49 12.44 -6.03
C GLN A 73 -10.21 12.17 -4.56
N ARG A 74 -9.88 10.95 -4.21
CA ARG A 74 -9.57 10.55 -2.85
C ARG A 74 -8.52 9.45 -2.89
N PRO A 75 -7.80 9.21 -1.79
CA PRO A 75 -6.75 8.17 -1.79
C PRO A 75 -7.33 6.81 -2.22
N PHE A 76 -6.53 6.07 -2.96
CA PHE A 76 -6.90 4.73 -3.42
C PHE A 76 -5.71 3.81 -3.19
N GLY A 77 -5.94 2.70 -2.49
CA GLY A 77 -4.85 1.79 -2.14
C GLY A 77 -5.01 0.40 -2.72
N PHE A 78 -3.87 -0.26 -2.92
CA PHE A 78 -3.82 -1.66 -3.33
C PHE A 78 -2.76 -2.35 -2.48
N LEU A 79 -3.16 -3.39 -1.77
CA LEU A 79 -2.27 -4.13 -0.87
C LEU A 79 -1.87 -5.45 -1.51
N ALA A 80 -0.56 -5.68 -1.64
CA ALA A 80 -0.06 -6.90 -2.25
C ALA A 80 0.93 -7.59 -1.34
N ARG A 81 0.81 -8.92 -1.21
CA ARG A 81 1.84 -9.72 -0.59
C ARG A 81 2.49 -10.54 -1.68
N LEU A 82 3.81 -10.41 -1.81
CA LEU A 82 4.54 -11.07 -2.87
C LEU A 82 4.82 -12.52 -2.52
N ARG A 83 4.82 -13.36 -3.54
CA ARG A 83 5.15 -14.76 -3.34
C ARG A 83 6.59 -14.90 -2.89
N GLN A 84 7.48 -14.11 -3.49
CA GLN A 84 8.87 -14.07 -3.09
C GLN A 84 9.32 -12.63 -2.91
N PRO A 85 10.15 -12.36 -1.90
CA PRO A 85 10.61 -10.98 -1.69
C PRO A 85 11.44 -10.48 -2.87
N ILE A 86 11.40 -9.19 -3.09
CA ILE A 86 12.08 -8.52 -4.20
C ILE A 86 12.93 -7.37 -3.66
N ASP A 87 14.07 -7.14 -4.28
CA ASP A 87 14.92 -6.01 -3.94
C ASP A 87 14.25 -4.71 -4.37
N PHE A 88 14.01 -3.82 -3.43
CA PHE A 88 13.41 -2.50 -3.65
C PHE A 88 14.38 -1.38 -3.31
N ASP A 89 15.67 -1.69 -3.14
CA ASP A 89 16.66 -0.71 -2.70
C ASP A 89 16.23 -0.08 -1.38
N ALA A 90 15.68 -0.89 -0.49
CA ALA A 90 15.17 -0.39 0.79
C ALA A 90 16.33 0.11 1.66
N ILE A 91 15.99 1.04 2.56
CA ILE A 91 16.98 1.66 3.43
C ILE A 91 17.76 0.64 4.24
N ASP A 92 17.12 -0.41 4.71
CA ASP A 92 17.78 -1.44 5.52
C ASP A 92 18.38 -2.57 4.69
N GLY A 93 18.32 -2.48 3.36
CA GLY A 93 18.89 -3.49 2.47
C GLY A 93 18.09 -4.78 2.41
N GLN A 94 16.95 -4.86 3.11
CA GLN A 94 16.16 -6.08 3.12
C GLN A 94 15.23 -6.16 1.93
N PRO A 95 14.99 -7.36 1.37
CA PRO A 95 14.03 -7.49 0.29
C PRO A 95 12.60 -7.25 0.80
N VAL A 96 11.72 -6.88 -0.11
CA VAL A 96 10.36 -6.48 0.21
C VAL A 96 9.38 -7.57 -0.18
N ASP A 97 8.45 -7.90 0.71
CA ASP A 97 7.38 -8.85 0.42
C ASP A 97 5.98 -8.27 0.63
N ILE A 98 5.89 -7.10 1.27
CA ILE A 98 4.60 -6.42 1.49
C ILE A 98 4.66 -5.07 0.78
N VAL A 99 3.72 -4.85 -0.13
CA VAL A 99 3.68 -3.62 -0.91
C VAL A 99 2.30 -2.98 -0.81
N PHE A 100 2.26 -1.72 -0.44
CA PHE A 100 1.02 -0.95 -0.44
C PHE A 100 1.16 0.15 -1.47
N LEU A 101 0.49 -0.01 -2.60
CA LEU A 101 0.51 1.00 -3.65
C LEU A 101 -0.58 2.02 -3.36
N LEU A 102 -0.23 3.31 -3.35
CA LEU A 102 -1.16 4.34 -2.93
C LEU A 102 -1.22 5.45 -3.98
N LEU A 103 -2.41 5.68 -4.52
CA LEU A 103 -2.65 6.78 -5.43
C LEU A 103 -3.30 7.90 -4.64
N LEU A 104 -2.74 9.10 -4.72
CA LEU A 104 -3.14 10.22 -3.89
C LEU A 104 -3.73 11.35 -4.73
N PRO A 105 -4.74 12.07 -4.18
CA PRO A 105 -5.31 13.19 -4.91
C PRO A 105 -4.32 14.36 -4.93
N ALA A 106 -4.03 14.85 -6.12
CA ALA A 106 -3.10 15.99 -6.25
C ALA A 106 -3.69 17.26 -5.65
N SER A 107 -5.01 17.34 -5.54
CA SER A 107 -5.69 18.54 -5.06
C SER A 107 -5.76 18.67 -3.55
N SER A 108 -5.39 17.66 -2.78
CA SER A 108 -5.51 17.73 -1.33
C SER A 108 -4.24 17.23 -0.66
N GLN A 109 -3.40 18.18 -0.25
CA GLN A 109 -2.17 17.84 0.47
C GLN A 109 -2.47 17.19 1.82
N LEU A 110 -3.55 17.61 2.46
CA LEU A 110 -3.92 17.03 3.74
C LEU A 110 -4.27 15.54 3.60
N ASP A 111 -5.04 15.20 2.57
CA ASP A 111 -5.38 13.80 2.32
C ASP A 111 -4.14 12.99 1.99
N GLN A 112 -3.19 13.59 1.25
CA GLN A 112 -1.93 12.91 0.96
C GLN A 112 -1.20 12.52 2.23
N LEU A 113 -1.05 13.48 3.13
CA LEU A 113 -0.33 13.25 4.37
C LEU A 113 -1.05 12.27 5.28
N ASN A 114 -2.36 12.43 5.39
CA ASN A 114 -3.14 11.56 6.27
C ASN A 114 -3.14 10.10 5.79
N ALA A 115 -3.27 9.88 4.49
CA ALA A 115 -3.28 8.53 3.95
C ALA A 115 -1.91 7.86 4.13
N LEU A 116 -0.83 8.59 3.80
CA LEU A 116 0.51 8.04 3.96
C LEU A 116 0.81 7.71 5.41
N ALA A 117 0.43 8.60 6.32
CA ALA A 117 0.66 8.39 7.74
C ALA A 117 -0.10 7.17 8.25
N ALA A 118 -1.34 7.00 7.81
CA ALA A 118 -2.15 5.87 8.24
C ALA A 118 -1.53 4.54 7.81
N VAL A 119 -1.09 4.47 6.55
CA VAL A 119 -0.48 3.26 6.02
C VAL A 119 0.85 2.97 6.71
N ALA A 120 1.71 3.99 6.82
CA ALA A 120 3.03 3.81 7.42
C ALA A 120 2.93 3.37 8.88
N ARG A 121 1.98 3.93 9.61
CA ARG A 121 1.80 3.58 11.02
C ARG A 121 1.42 2.11 11.19
N LYS A 122 0.50 1.64 10.37
CA LYS A 122 0.07 0.25 10.43
C LYS A 122 1.19 -0.69 10.02
N LEU A 123 1.89 -0.37 8.95
CA LEU A 123 2.89 -1.28 8.40
C LEU A 123 4.21 -1.27 9.17
N ARG A 124 4.32 -0.46 10.21
CA ARG A 124 5.46 -0.50 11.11
C ARG A 124 5.23 -1.37 12.32
N GLN A 125 4.00 -1.84 12.53
CA GLN A 125 3.67 -2.66 13.70
C GLN A 125 4.04 -4.11 13.43
N PRO A 126 4.93 -4.71 14.23
CA PRO A 126 5.36 -6.10 14.00
C PRO A 126 4.20 -7.07 14.01
N GLU A 127 3.20 -6.82 14.87
CA GLU A 127 2.04 -7.67 14.97
C GLU A 127 1.22 -7.67 13.68
N VAL A 128 1.06 -6.50 13.08
CA VAL A 128 0.33 -6.39 11.83
C VAL A 128 1.07 -7.11 10.71
N LEU A 129 2.40 -6.92 10.63
CA LEU A 129 3.19 -7.59 9.62
C LEU A 129 3.14 -9.10 9.75
N ARG A 130 3.13 -9.60 10.99
CA ARG A 130 3.04 -11.03 11.22
C ARG A 130 1.73 -11.58 10.67
N LYS A 131 0.63 -10.87 10.91
CA LYS A 131 -0.67 -11.30 10.41
C LYS A 131 -0.76 -11.22 8.89
N LEU A 132 -0.19 -10.18 8.31
CA LEU A 132 -0.16 -10.04 6.85
C LEU A 132 0.59 -11.21 6.21
N ARG A 133 1.70 -11.61 6.81
CA ARG A 133 2.52 -12.69 6.28
C ARG A 133 1.91 -14.07 6.49
N ALA A 134 0.97 -14.17 7.44
CA ALA A 134 0.29 -15.43 7.72
C ALA A 134 -1.04 -15.58 6.98
N ALA A 135 -1.53 -14.53 6.33
CA ALA A 135 -2.84 -14.57 5.68
C ALA A 135 -2.89 -15.60 4.55
N HIS A 136 -3.99 -16.31 4.44
CA HIS A 136 -4.17 -17.35 3.42
C HIS A 136 -5.03 -16.88 2.24
N THR A 137 -5.74 -15.78 2.38
CA THR A 137 -6.60 -15.26 1.32
C THR A 137 -6.46 -13.75 1.24
N ALA A 138 -6.92 -13.19 0.13
CA ALA A 138 -6.90 -11.75 -0.04
C ALA A 138 -7.78 -11.05 1.00
N VAL A 139 -8.90 -11.67 1.37
CA VAL A 139 -9.78 -11.10 2.39
C VAL A 139 -9.06 -11.06 3.74
N GLU A 140 -8.37 -12.14 4.12
CA GLU A 140 -7.61 -12.16 5.35
C GLU A 140 -6.50 -11.12 5.33
N LEU A 141 -5.85 -10.96 4.19
CA LEU A 141 -4.79 -9.97 4.06
C LEU A 141 -5.37 -8.58 4.33
N PHE A 142 -6.49 -8.27 3.68
CA PHE A 142 -7.17 -7.00 3.89
C PHE A 142 -7.53 -6.79 5.35
N GLU A 143 -8.14 -7.78 5.98
CA GLU A 143 -8.59 -7.67 7.37
C GLU A 143 -7.43 -7.51 8.32
N SER A 144 -6.32 -8.14 8.03
CA SER A 144 -5.14 -8.02 8.89
C SER A 144 -4.62 -6.58 8.96
N LEU A 145 -4.83 -5.82 7.89
CA LEU A 145 -4.41 -4.43 7.88
C LEU A 145 -5.51 -3.51 8.40
N ALA A 146 -6.74 -3.75 7.99
CA ALA A 146 -7.84 -2.81 8.24
C ALA A 146 -8.53 -2.95 9.58
N SER A 147 -8.55 -4.14 10.16
CA SER A 147 -9.34 -4.38 11.35
C SER A 147 -8.90 -3.56 12.58
N GLY A 148 -7.63 -3.24 12.64
CA GLY A 148 -7.14 -2.47 13.77
C GLY A 148 -7.71 -1.07 13.86
N ASP A 149 -8.21 -0.54 12.77
CA ASP A 149 -8.80 0.79 12.75
C ASP A 149 -10.00 0.89 13.66
N THR A 150 -10.82 -0.14 13.65
CA THR A 150 -12.01 -0.17 14.49
C THR A 150 -11.63 -0.32 15.95
N SER A 151 -10.71 -1.17 16.23
CA SER A 151 -10.25 -1.37 17.58
C SER A 151 -9.69 -0.12 18.17
N SER A 152 -8.94 0.61 17.40
CA SER A 152 -8.36 1.84 17.83
C SER A 152 -9.41 2.81 18.26
N GLY A 153 -10.44 2.94 17.49
CA GLY A 153 -11.52 3.83 17.79
C GLY A 153 -12.18 3.47 19.10
N SER A 154 -12.35 2.22 19.32
CA SER A 154 -12.97 1.77 20.54
C SER A 154 -12.12 2.05 21.72
N LYS A 155 -10.87 1.96 21.60
CA LYS A 155 -10.01 2.19 22.72
C LYS A 155 -9.98 3.59 23.20
N LEU A 156 -10.38 4.50 22.42
CA LEU A 156 -10.40 5.87 22.82
C LEU A 156 -11.52 6.18 23.77
N ASP A 157 -12.37 5.24 24.03
CA ASP A 157 -13.42 5.43 24.99
C ASP A 157 -12.84 5.71 26.31
N PRO A 158 -13.26 6.74 26.93
CA PRO A 158 -12.64 7.18 28.14
C PRO A 158 -12.97 6.43 29.35
N GLU A 159 -13.89 5.60 29.27
CA GLU A 159 -14.28 4.96 30.46
C GLU A 159 -13.20 4.17 31.05
N ARG A 160 -12.19 4.03 30.31
CA ARG A 160 -11.11 3.35 30.91
C ARG A 160 -10.38 4.17 31.87
#